data_2680606b7599297b9b3125504179bc74
#
_entry.id   2680606b7599297b9b3125504179bc74
#
_cell.length_a   1.000
_cell.length_b   1.000
_cell.length_c   1.000
_cell.angle_alpha   90.00
_cell.angle_beta   90.00
_cell.angle_gamma   90.00
#
_symmetry.space_group_name_H-M   'P 1'
#
loop_
_entity.id
_entity.type
_entity.pdbx_description
1 polymer ?
#
loop_
_entity_poly.entity_id
_entity_poly.type
_entity_poly.pdbx_seq_one_letter_code
_entity_poly.pdbx_strand_id
1 'polypeptide(L)'
;MSDQPDIVLYTANTMNGWKPLIFLHEAEVDYELVPISFAKREQKAPWYLALNPNGRIPTIVDRGNNDFAVFESGAILWYLAEKYGKFLPETADLRSETLQWLMFQMAGIGPMMGQAMYFQRIAKPNGNEEPYAIDRYVTESRRLLEVLD
;
A
#
# COMPACT_ATOMS: atom_id res chain seq x y z
N MET A 1 27.17 15.94 1.89
CA MET A 1 25.88 15.30 2.22
C MET A 1 24.93 15.68 1.09
N SER A 2 24.29 14.74 0.42
CA SER A 2 23.37 15.04 -0.67
C SER A 2 22.15 15.77 -0.10
N ASP A 3 21.74 16.89 -0.73
CA ASP A 3 20.54 17.66 -0.37
C ASP A 3 19.22 16.92 -0.72
N GLN A 4 19.32 15.67 -1.16
CA GLN A 4 18.16 14.87 -1.59
C GLN A 4 17.74 13.89 -0.49
N PRO A 5 16.42 13.73 -0.29
CA PRO A 5 15.89 12.74 0.64
C PRO A 5 16.34 11.32 0.32
N ASP A 6 16.56 10.51 1.35
CA ASP A 6 16.91 9.09 1.19
C ASP A 6 15.77 8.27 0.58
N ILE A 7 14.53 8.61 0.91
CA ILE A 7 13.35 7.85 0.44
C ILE A 7 12.77 8.49 -0.82
N VAL A 8 12.61 7.67 -1.86
CA VAL A 8 11.81 8.01 -3.05
C VAL A 8 10.53 7.19 -3.01
N LEU A 9 9.38 7.85 -3.01
CA LEU A 9 8.06 7.22 -3.01
C LEU A 9 7.43 7.29 -4.40
N TYR A 10 7.32 6.15 -5.07
CA TYR A 10 6.59 5.97 -6.33
C TYR A 10 5.15 5.59 -6.03
N THR A 11 4.19 6.47 -6.30
CA THR A 11 2.80 6.25 -5.91
C THR A 11 1.80 6.92 -6.85
N ALA A 12 0.51 6.69 -6.59
CA ALA A 12 -0.62 7.36 -7.24
C ALA A 12 -1.71 7.63 -6.19
N ASN A 13 -2.65 8.50 -6.53
CA ASN A 13 -3.76 8.87 -5.66
C ASN A 13 -4.75 7.71 -5.47
N THR A 14 -4.41 6.77 -4.62
CA THR A 14 -5.21 5.59 -4.26
C THR A 14 -5.05 5.26 -2.78
N MET A 15 -5.99 4.50 -2.22
CA MET A 15 -5.95 4.05 -0.83
C MET A 15 -4.64 3.31 -0.48
N ASN A 16 -4.09 2.51 -1.40
CA ASN A 16 -2.82 1.83 -1.17
C ASN A 16 -1.63 2.79 -1.23
N GLY A 17 -1.70 3.77 -2.13
CA GLY A 17 -0.66 4.80 -2.28
C GLY A 17 -0.57 5.74 -1.08
N TRP A 18 -1.69 5.98 -0.40
CA TRP A 18 -1.74 6.85 0.78
C TRP A 18 -1.06 6.25 2.01
N LYS A 19 -1.02 4.93 2.15
CA LYS A 19 -0.45 4.28 3.35
C LYS A 19 0.99 4.72 3.63
N PRO A 20 1.96 4.54 2.72
CA PRO A 20 3.32 5.02 2.97
C PRO A 20 3.42 6.54 3.01
N LEU A 21 2.56 7.26 2.27
CA LEU A 21 2.52 8.72 2.31
C LEU A 21 2.15 9.22 3.71
N ILE A 22 1.11 8.66 4.32
CA ILE A 22 0.69 9.01 5.69
C ILE A 22 1.80 8.64 6.68
N PHE A 23 2.39 7.45 6.54
CA PHE A 23 3.50 7.05 7.41
C PHE A 23 4.65 8.07 7.39
N LEU A 24 5.11 8.44 6.20
CA LEU A 24 6.24 9.37 6.04
C LEU A 24 5.93 10.75 6.65
N HIS A 25 4.69 11.22 6.48
CA HIS A 25 4.22 12.46 7.10
C HIS A 25 4.20 12.39 8.63
N GLU A 26 3.57 11.36 9.19
CA GLU A 26 3.44 11.19 10.65
C GLU A 26 4.79 10.89 11.33
N ALA A 27 5.71 10.26 10.60
CA ALA A 27 7.07 10.00 11.07
C ALA A 27 8.01 11.21 10.92
N GLU A 28 7.57 12.27 10.26
CA GLU A 28 8.38 13.46 9.91
C GLU A 28 9.64 13.09 9.11
N VAL A 29 9.49 12.16 8.17
CA VAL A 29 10.57 11.70 7.28
C VAL A 29 10.49 12.43 5.95
N ASP A 30 11.57 13.06 5.54
CA ASP A 30 11.70 13.68 4.22
C ASP A 30 11.72 12.62 3.12
N TYR A 31 11.03 12.89 2.02
CA TYR A 31 10.95 11.99 0.87
C TYR A 31 10.75 12.75 -0.45
N GLU A 32 11.21 12.14 -1.53
CA GLU A 32 10.88 12.57 -2.89
C GLU A 32 9.63 11.82 -3.37
N LEU A 33 8.62 12.56 -3.85
CA LEU A 33 7.41 11.99 -4.42
C LEU A 33 7.51 11.89 -5.94
N VAL A 34 7.36 10.66 -6.45
CA VAL A 34 7.30 10.38 -7.89
C VAL A 34 5.90 9.86 -8.25
N PRO A 35 5.05 10.68 -8.88
CA PRO A 35 3.72 10.25 -9.28
C PRO A 35 3.75 9.26 -10.44
N ILE A 36 3.01 8.16 -10.32
CA ILE A 36 2.87 7.14 -11.37
C ILE A 36 1.54 7.33 -12.12
N SER A 37 1.62 7.49 -13.42
CA SER A 37 0.46 7.67 -14.29
C SER A 37 -0.12 6.32 -14.75
N PHE A 38 -1.31 5.98 -14.28
CA PHE A 38 -2.05 4.80 -14.76
C PHE A 38 -2.50 4.95 -16.22
N ALA A 39 -2.82 6.17 -16.66
CA ALA A 39 -3.21 6.44 -18.04
C ALA A 39 -2.08 6.12 -19.03
N LYS A 40 -0.82 6.39 -18.63
CA LYS A 40 0.37 6.04 -19.41
C LYS A 40 0.87 4.63 -19.13
N ARG A 41 0.20 3.88 -18.23
CA ARG A 41 0.61 2.54 -17.79
C ARG A 41 2.06 2.48 -17.28
N GLU A 42 2.53 3.55 -16.61
CA GLU A 42 3.91 3.64 -16.13
C GLU A 42 4.25 2.54 -15.13
N GLN A 43 3.27 2.06 -14.34
CA GLN A 43 3.44 0.92 -13.44
C GLN A 43 3.75 -0.41 -14.17
N LYS A 44 3.65 -0.45 -15.50
CA LYS A 44 3.99 -1.58 -16.36
C LYS A 44 5.20 -1.32 -17.27
N ALA A 45 5.81 -0.15 -17.13
CA ALA A 45 7.03 0.17 -17.87
C ALA A 45 8.21 -0.66 -17.35
N PRO A 46 9.17 -1.05 -18.23
CA PRO A 46 10.31 -1.88 -17.84
C PRO A 46 11.11 -1.33 -16.66
N TRP A 47 11.32 -0.01 -16.61
CA TRP A 47 12.04 0.62 -15.52
C TRP A 47 11.33 0.46 -14.16
N TYR A 48 9.98 0.56 -14.14
CA TYR A 48 9.21 0.38 -12.91
C TYR A 48 9.14 -1.10 -12.51
N LEU A 49 9.00 -2.01 -13.48
CA LEU A 49 9.00 -3.45 -13.23
C LEU A 49 10.34 -3.95 -12.67
N ALA A 50 11.45 -3.27 -12.96
CA ALA A 50 12.73 -3.54 -12.33
C ALA A 50 12.75 -3.22 -10.83
N LEU A 51 11.97 -2.21 -10.38
CA LEU A 51 11.80 -1.87 -8.97
C LEU A 51 10.73 -2.74 -8.29
N ASN A 52 9.67 -3.03 -9.01
CA ASN A 52 8.51 -3.77 -8.51
C ASN A 52 7.99 -4.73 -9.57
N PRO A 53 8.35 -6.01 -9.51
CA PRO A 53 7.93 -7.00 -10.50
C PRO A 53 6.42 -7.25 -10.53
N ASN A 54 5.68 -6.90 -9.47
CA ASN A 54 4.22 -6.93 -9.45
C ASN A 54 3.61 -5.85 -10.37
N GLY A 55 4.34 -4.76 -10.63
CA GLY A 55 3.89 -3.66 -11.48
C GLY A 55 2.62 -3.00 -10.94
N ARG A 56 2.60 -2.75 -9.64
CA ARG A 56 1.57 -2.00 -8.90
C ARG A 56 2.22 -0.92 -8.06
N ILE A 57 1.45 0.05 -7.62
CA ILE A 57 1.87 1.05 -6.62
C ILE A 57 1.38 0.62 -5.23
N PRO A 58 2.00 1.11 -4.15
CA PRO A 58 3.21 1.93 -4.08
C PRO A 58 4.50 1.10 -4.17
N THR A 59 5.61 1.80 -4.40
CA THR A 59 6.98 1.27 -4.26
C THR A 59 7.83 2.38 -3.64
N ILE A 60 8.77 2.04 -2.78
CA ILE A 60 9.82 2.97 -2.36
C ILE A 60 11.18 2.50 -2.84
N VAL A 61 12.10 3.46 -3.00
CA VAL A 61 13.53 3.21 -3.15
C VAL A 61 14.24 3.93 -2.01
N ASP A 62 15.05 3.21 -1.28
CA ASP A 62 15.87 3.74 -0.21
C ASP A 62 17.30 3.97 -0.70
N ARG A 63 17.63 5.21 -1.05
CA ARG A 63 18.96 5.66 -1.48
C ARG A 63 19.99 5.49 -0.37
N GLY A 64 19.59 5.68 0.88
CA GLY A 64 20.44 5.49 2.05
C GLY A 64 20.83 4.02 2.30
N ASN A 65 20.18 3.08 1.59
CA ASN A 65 20.45 1.65 1.64
C ASN A 65 20.73 1.08 0.23
N ASN A 66 21.68 1.66 -0.50
CA ASN A 66 22.11 1.20 -1.82
C ASN A 66 20.96 1.05 -2.86
N ASP A 67 20.07 2.02 -2.90
CA ASP A 67 18.89 2.04 -3.78
C ASP A 67 17.97 0.81 -3.60
N PHE A 68 17.87 0.33 -2.36
CA PHE A 68 17.04 -0.83 -2.04
C PHE A 68 15.56 -0.53 -2.31
N ALA A 69 14.97 -1.30 -3.23
CA ALA A 69 13.56 -1.16 -3.57
C ALA A 69 12.67 -2.04 -2.67
N VAL A 70 11.60 -1.45 -2.14
CA VAL A 70 10.58 -2.17 -1.36
C VAL A 70 9.22 -1.93 -1.99
N PHE A 71 8.51 -3.00 -2.29
CA PHE A 71 7.13 -2.97 -2.78
C PHE A 71 6.19 -3.70 -1.80
N GLU A 72 4.87 -3.65 -2.06
CA GLU A 72 3.77 -3.97 -1.14
C GLU A 72 3.62 -2.94 -0.02
N SER A 73 2.45 -2.29 0.03
CA SER A 73 2.24 -1.17 0.97
C SER A 73 2.44 -1.56 2.44
N GLY A 74 2.08 -2.78 2.84
CA GLY A 74 2.32 -3.29 4.19
C GLY A 74 3.80 -3.54 4.47
N ALA A 75 4.54 -4.09 3.51
CA ALA A 75 5.99 -4.30 3.64
C ALA A 75 6.74 -2.97 3.71
N ILE A 76 6.28 -1.97 2.96
CA ILE A 76 6.83 -0.61 3.01
C ILE A 76 6.62 -0.01 4.41
N LEU A 77 5.41 -0.11 4.97
CA LEU A 77 5.15 0.37 6.33
C LEU A 77 6.06 -0.29 7.35
N TRP A 78 6.21 -1.61 7.28
CA TRP A 78 7.08 -2.37 8.18
C TRP A 78 8.55 -1.95 8.04
N TYR A 79 9.06 -1.89 6.80
CA TYR A 79 10.42 -1.46 6.52
C TYR A 79 10.74 -0.07 7.07
N LEU A 80 9.85 0.90 6.81
CA LEU A 80 10.01 2.27 7.29
C LEU A 80 9.94 2.34 8.81
N ALA A 81 9.05 1.56 9.44
CA ALA A 81 8.91 1.51 10.89
C ALA A 81 10.19 0.97 11.57
N GLU A 82 10.81 -0.05 11.00
CA GLU A 82 12.10 -0.57 11.50
C GLU A 82 13.25 0.40 11.24
N LYS A 83 13.32 0.98 10.04
CA LYS A 83 14.39 1.93 9.67
C LYS A 83 14.41 3.17 10.57
N TYR A 84 13.25 3.74 10.85
CA TYR A 84 13.12 5.01 11.59
C TYR A 84 12.76 4.84 13.06
N GLY A 85 12.49 3.62 13.52
CA GLY A 85 12.09 3.35 14.91
C GLY A 85 10.75 4.03 15.28
N LYS A 86 9.82 4.15 14.32
CA LYS A 86 8.53 4.82 14.49
C LYS A 86 7.37 3.82 14.37
N PHE A 87 6.34 3.99 15.20
CA PHE A 87 5.07 3.25 15.16
C PHE A 87 5.19 1.72 15.30
N LEU A 88 6.34 1.24 15.75
CA LEU A 88 6.57 -0.18 15.99
C LEU A 88 6.94 -0.38 17.46
N PRO A 89 6.20 -1.22 18.21
CA PRO A 89 6.50 -1.50 19.61
C PRO A 89 7.87 -2.18 19.79
N GLU A 90 8.44 -2.05 20.98
CA GLU A 90 9.73 -2.63 21.30
C GLU A 90 9.64 -4.13 21.64
N THR A 91 8.57 -4.56 22.32
CA THR A 91 8.42 -5.95 22.77
C THR A 91 8.00 -6.89 21.65
N ALA A 92 8.47 -8.12 21.69
CA ALA A 92 8.18 -9.13 20.68
C ALA A 92 6.66 -9.41 20.55
N ASP A 93 5.95 -9.47 21.67
CA ASP A 93 4.51 -9.75 21.69
C ASP A 93 3.71 -8.63 21.01
N LEU A 94 3.97 -7.37 21.37
CA LEU A 94 3.30 -6.22 20.75
C LEU A 94 3.70 -6.06 19.26
N ARG A 95 4.94 -6.39 18.90
CA ARG A 95 5.35 -6.43 17.48
C ARG A 95 4.58 -7.49 16.72
N SER A 96 4.39 -8.68 17.32
CA SER A 96 3.58 -9.75 16.72
C SER A 96 2.12 -9.32 16.54
N GLU A 97 1.55 -8.65 17.54
CA GLU A 97 0.18 -8.11 17.45
C GLU A 97 0.06 -7.05 16.35
N THR A 98 0.99 -6.11 16.27
CA THR A 98 1.06 -5.13 15.19
C THR A 98 1.10 -5.79 13.82
N LEU A 99 1.91 -6.83 13.68
CA LEU A 99 2.02 -7.59 12.43
C LEU A 99 0.72 -8.32 12.09
N GLN A 100 0.01 -8.88 13.10
CA GLN A 100 -1.28 -9.53 12.89
C GLN A 100 -2.30 -8.55 12.30
N TRP A 101 -2.43 -7.35 12.86
CA TRP A 101 -3.33 -6.33 12.35
C TRP A 101 -2.91 -5.80 10.98
N LEU A 102 -1.61 -5.66 10.73
CA LEU A 102 -1.10 -5.29 9.42
C LEU A 102 -1.44 -6.37 8.37
N MET A 103 -1.23 -7.65 8.68
CA MET A 103 -1.59 -8.76 7.79
C MET A 103 -3.11 -8.88 7.61
N PHE A 104 -3.90 -8.64 8.65
CA PHE A 104 -5.36 -8.58 8.56
C PHE A 104 -5.82 -7.53 7.54
N GLN A 105 -5.20 -6.34 7.56
CA GLN A 105 -5.46 -5.31 6.55
C GLN A 105 -5.02 -5.77 5.15
N MET A 106 -3.81 -6.32 5.02
CA MET A 106 -3.22 -6.66 3.72
C MET A 106 -3.87 -7.88 3.07
N ALA A 107 -4.26 -8.88 3.85
CA ALA A 107 -4.85 -10.12 3.35
C ALA A 107 -6.40 -10.07 3.26
N GLY A 108 -7.04 -9.27 4.10
CA GLY A 108 -8.50 -9.19 4.22
C GLY A 108 -9.06 -7.87 3.73
N ILE A 109 -8.93 -6.81 4.53
CA ILE A 109 -9.61 -5.53 4.29
C ILE A 109 -9.28 -4.95 2.90
N GLY A 110 -8.00 -4.80 2.59
CA GLY A 110 -7.56 -4.21 1.33
C GLY A 110 -8.10 -4.93 0.11
N PRO A 111 -7.89 -6.26 -0.03
CA PRO A 111 -8.39 -7.04 -1.15
C PRO A 111 -9.92 -7.08 -1.25
N MET A 112 -10.64 -7.31 -0.15
CA MET A 112 -12.10 -7.46 -0.20
C MET A 112 -12.79 -6.13 -0.51
N MET A 113 -12.39 -5.04 0.13
CA MET A 113 -12.92 -3.70 -0.18
C MET A 113 -12.53 -3.24 -1.59
N GLY A 114 -11.32 -3.60 -2.05
CA GLY A 114 -10.88 -3.35 -3.42
C GLY A 114 -11.76 -4.05 -4.46
N GLN A 115 -12.13 -5.31 -4.23
CA GLN A 115 -13.05 -6.05 -5.10
C GLN A 115 -14.47 -5.49 -5.03
N ALA A 116 -14.97 -5.18 -3.84
CA ALA A 116 -16.29 -4.54 -3.68
C ALA A 116 -16.38 -3.25 -4.48
N MET A 117 -15.35 -2.39 -4.37
CA MET A 117 -15.26 -1.15 -5.14
C MET A 117 -15.19 -1.41 -6.65
N TYR A 118 -14.41 -2.38 -7.10
CA TYR A 118 -14.28 -2.72 -8.52
C TYR A 118 -15.63 -3.12 -9.13
N PHE A 119 -16.33 -4.06 -8.52
CA PHE A 119 -17.60 -4.54 -9.06
C PHE A 119 -18.71 -3.49 -9.02
N GLN A 120 -18.75 -2.64 -7.97
CA GLN A 120 -19.75 -1.59 -7.87
C GLN A 120 -19.47 -0.38 -8.77
N ARG A 121 -18.22 0.10 -8.81
CA ARG A 121 -17.88 1.40 -9.40
C ARG A 121 -17.25 1.31 -10.78
N ILE A 122 -16.74 0.14 -11.16
CA ILE A 122 -16.05 -0.04 -12.44
C ILE A 122 -16.78 -1.07 -13.31
N ALA A 123 -16.99 -2.29 -12.84
CA ALA A 123 -17.59 -3.35 -13.65
C ALA A 123 -19.06 -3.05 -13.99
N LYS A 124 -19.87 -2.72 -12.98
CA LYS A 124 -21.30 -2.43 -13.18
C LYS A 124 -21.57 -1.26 -14.15
N PRO A 125 -20.97 -0.08 -14.04
CA PRO A 125 -21.18 1.00 -15.00
C PRO A 125 -20.71 0.67 -16.43
N ASN A 126 -19.79 -0.29 -16.58
CA ASN A 126 -19.30 -0.76 -17.88
C ASN A 126 -20.11 -1.94 -18.45
N GLY A 127 -21.31 -2.23 -17.90
CA GLY A 127 -22.20 -3.26 -18.38
C GLY A 127 -21.87 -4.69 -17.90
N ASN A 128 -20.91 -4.84 -16.99
CA ASN A 128 -20.54 -6.12 -16.38
C ASN A 128 -21.10 -6.18 -14.94
N GLU A 129 -22.41 -6.28 -14.83
CA GLU A 129 -23.05 -6.39 -13.53
C GLU A 129 -23.02 -7.82 -13.03
N GLU A 130 -22.40 -8.03 -11.88
CA GLU A 130 -22.26 -9.32 -11.19
C GLU A 130 -22.84 -9.22 -9.77
N PRO A 131 -24.16 -9.33 -9.60
CA PRO A 131 -24.84 -9.10 -8.31
C PRO A 131 -24.29 -9.99 -7.19
N TYR A 132 -24.01 -11.27 -7.48
CA TYR A 132 -23.45 -12.20 -6.51
C TYR A 132 -22.04 -11.75 -6.03
N ALA A 133 -21.18 -11.29 -6.94
CA ALA A 133 -19.84 -10.82 -6.57
C ALA A 133 -19.94 -9.54 -5.73
N ILE A 134 -20.85 -8.62 -6.11
CA ILE A 134 -21.11 -7.39 -5.36
C ILE A 134 -21.53 -7.73 -3.92
N ASP A 135 -22.58 -8.56 -3.77
CA ASP A 135 -23.10 -8.95 -2.46
C ASP A 135 -22.03 -9.63 -1.60
N ARG A 136 -21.34 -10.61 -2.18
CA ARG A 136 -20.26 -11.35 -1.50
C ARG A 136 -19.17 -10.45 -0.96
N TYR A 137 -18.62 -9.55 -1.80
CA TYR A 137 -17.50 -8.69 -1.37
C TYR A 137 -17.94 -7.57 -0.43
N VAL A 138 -19.16 -7.04 -0.60
CA VAL A 138 -19.72 -6.05 0.33
C VAL A 138 -19.97 -6.67 1.70
N THR A 139 -20.56 -7.85 1.74
CA THR A 139 -20.84 -8.59 2.99
C THR A 139 -19.54 -8.92 3.72
N GLU A 140 -18.52 -9.43 3.02
CA GLU A 140 -17.24 -9.71 3.63
C GLU A 140 -16.51 -8.43 4.09
N SER A 141 -16.58 -7.36 3.31
CA SER A 141 -16.02 -6.06 3.72
C SER A 141 -16.66 -5.56 5.01
N ARG A 142 -17.97 -5.70 5.17
CA ARG A 142 -18.69 -5.31 6.39
C ARG A 142 -18.22 -6.14 7.57
N ARG A 143 -18.18 -7.47 7.43
CA ARG A 143 -17.69 -8.37 8.48
C ARG A 143 -16.27 -8.00 8.93
N LEU A 144 -15.38 -7.68 7.99
CA LEU A 144 -14.00 -7.30 8.31
C LEU A 144 -13.93 -5.97 9.07
N LEU A 145 -14.82 -5.02 8.77
CA LEU A 145 -14.91 -3.76 9.53
C LEU A 145 -15.48 -3.98 10.94
N GLU A 146 -16.45 -4.89 11.10
CA GLU A 146 -16.98 -5.27 12.42
C GLU A 146 -15.93 -5.91 13.34
N VAL A 147 -14.85 -6.49 12.78
CA VAL A 147 -13.73 -7.03 13.58
C VAL A 147 -12.81 -5.92 14.09
N LEU A 148 -12.81 -4.75 13.46
CA LEU A 148 -12.02 -3.59 13.88
C LEU A 148 -12.70 -2.76 14.97
N ASP A 149 -14.02 -2.91 15.14
CA ASP A 149 -14.86 -2.17 16.08
C ASP A 149 -14.85 -2.82 17.47
#